data_de3fee7908d1e4a277690cd4f209322a
#
_entry.id   de3fee7908d1e4a277690cd4f209322a
#
_cell.length_a   1.000
_cell.length_b   1.000
_cell.length_c   1.000
_cell.angle_alpha   90.00
_cell.angle_beta   90.00
_cell.angle_gamma   90.00
#
_symmetry.space_group_name_H-M   'P 1'
#
loop_
_entity.id
_entity.type
_entity.pdbx_description
1 polymer ?
#
loop_
_entity_poly.entity_id
_entity_poly.type
_entity_poly.pdbx_seq_one_letter_code
_entity_poly.pdbx_strand_id
1 'polypeptide(L)'
;MDGSMQPAGPESGLVVTNLAKSYRRRPVIRDVSLSLSRGEVVALLGPNGSGKTTCFYAIAGLVTPDGGEVAIDGKEVTSLPMYRRARMGIGYLPQEMSIFRGLSVQDNIMAILELAVPDRRTRRDRLETLLQEFSITHLRDTPALALSGGERRRAE
;
A
#
# COMPACT_ATOMS: atom_id res chain seq x y z
N MET A 1 -15.60 21.15 -30.16
CA MET A 1 -14.70 19.98 -30.17
C MET A 1 -13.55 20.32 -29.25
N ASP A 2 -13.74 20.08 -27.97
CA ASP A 2 -12.69 20.34 -26.97
C ASP A 2 -12.07 19.00 -26.62
N GLY A 3 -10.98 18.70 -27.32
CA GLY A 3 -10.17 17.50 -27.10
C GLY A 3 -9.27 17.73 -25.89
N SER A 4 -9.79 17.55 -24.68
CA SER A 4 -8.96 17.43 -23.49
C SER A 4 -8.08 16.19 -23.65
N MET A 5 -6.87 16.39 -24.18
CA MET A 5 -5.80 15.41 -24.20
C MET A 5 -5.46 15.11 -22.72
N GLN A 6 -5.99 14.00 -22.20
CA GLN A 6 -5.51 13.48 -20.92
C GLN A 6 -3.99 13.21 -21.07
N PRO A 7 -3.15 13.68 -20.15
CA PRO A 7 -1.74 13.34 -20.20
C PRO A 7 -1.61 11.82 -20.15
N ALA A 8 -0.85 11.26 -21.09
CA ALA A 8 -0.49 9.85 -21.05
C ALA A 8 0.13 9.58 -19.68
N GLY A 9 -0.47 8.67 -18.91
CA GLY A 9 0.05 8.28 -17.63
C GLY A 9 1.46 7.69 -17.76
N PRO A 10 2.25 7.64 -16.68
CA PRO A 10 3.60 7.09 -16.74
C PRO A 10 3.58 5.65 -17.26
N GLU A 11 4.51 5.31 -18.15
CA GLU A 11 4.67 3.94 -18.67
C GLU A 11 4.95 2.93 -17.53
N SER A 12 5.50 3.40 -16.42
CA SER A 12 5.72 2.61 -15.19
C SER A 12 5.23 3.38 -13.96
N GLY A 13 4.48 2.70 -13.10
CA GLY A 13 3.92 3.27 -11.90
C GLY A 13 2.43 2.99 -11.73
N LEU A 14 1.74 3.84 -10.98
CA LEU A 14 0.30 3.76 -10.73
C LEU A 14 -0.44 4.82 -11.53
N VAL A 15 -1.51 4.41 -12.20
CA VAL A 15 -2.44 5.32 -12.87
C VAL A 15 -3.85 5.02 -12.39
N VAL A 16 -4.56 6.04 -12.00
CA VAL A 16 -5.96 5.99 -11.58
C VAL A 16 -6.74 6.97 -12.43
N THR A 17 -7.83 6.51 -13.05
CA THR A 17 -8.63 7.33 -13.98
C THR A 17 -10.09 7.29 -13.59
N ASN A 18 -10.68 8.46 -13.38
CA ASN A 18 -12.12 8.67 -13.14
C ASN A 18 -12.70 7.76 -12.02
N LEU A 19 -11.92 7.50 -10.97
CA LEU A 19 -12.31 6.61 -9.88
C LEU A 19 -13.56 7.12 -9.17
N ALA A 20 -14.57 6.27 -9.06
CA ALA A 20 -15.84 6.59 -8.42
C ALA A 20 -16.26 5.49 -7.43
N LYS A 21 -16.83 5.91 -6.28
CA LYS A 21 -17.37 4.99 -5.28
C LYS A 21 -18.52 5.62 -4.51
N SER A 22 -19.60 4.86 -4.35
CA SER A 22 -20.76 5.22 -3.55
C SER A 22 -21.08 4.15 -2.52
N TYR A 23 -21.60 4.55 -1.37
CA TYR A 23 -22.17 3.66 -0.36
C TYR A 23 -23.64 4.00 -0.13
N ARG A 24 -24.54 3.03 -0.27
CA ARG A 24 -25.98 3.22 -0.08
C ARG A 24 -26.51 4.42 -0.89
N ARG A 25 -26.13 4.51 -2.18
CA ARG A 25 -26.48 5.62 -3.11
C ARG A 25 -25.88 6.98 -2.74
N ARG A 26 -25.02 7.07 -1.72
CA ARG A 26 -24.31 8.30 -1.36
C ARG A 26 -22.92 8.28 -1.98
N PRO A 27 -22.61 9.17 -2.92
CA PRO A 27 -21.28 9.23 -3.53
C PRO A 27 -20.25 9.70 -2.50
N VAL A 28 -19.15 8.95 -2.38
CA VAL A 28 -18.01 9.26 -1.51
C VAL A 28 -16.81 9.68 -2.35
N ILE A 29 -16.60 9.01 -3.49
CA ILE A 29 -15.65 9.41 -4.52
C ILE A 29 -16.47 9.59 -5.80
N ARG A 30 -16.26 10.70 -6.52
CA ARG A 30 -17.04 11.00 -7.74
C ARG A 30 -16.24 10.86 -9.01
N ASP A 31 -15.04 11.39 -9.00
CA ASP A 31 -14.17 11.44 -10.18
C ASP A 31 -12.75 11.79 -9.72
N VAL A 32 -12.00 10.78 -9.31
CA VAL A 32 -10.62 10.97 -8.86
C VAL A 32 -9.67 10.36 -9.87
N SER A 33 -8.82 11.21 -10.43
CA SER A 33 -7.75 10.79 -11.31
C SER A 33 -6.40 11.24 -10.74
N LEU A 34 -5.43 10.34 -10.73
CA LEU A 34 -4.06 10.61 -10.30
C LEU A 34 -3.09 9.67 -10.99
N SER A 35 -1.85 10.08 -11.08
CA SER A 35 -0.76 9.23 -11.53
C SER A 35 0.42 9.35 -10.59
N LEU A 36 1.20 8.29 -10.49
CA LEU A 36 2.36 8.18 -9.62
C LEU A 36 3.45 7.41 -10.37
N SER A 37 4.55 8.06 -10.65
CA SER A 37 5.74 7.44 -11.24
C SER A 37 6.57 6.72 -10.19
N ARG A 38 7.46 5.81 -10.62
CA ARG A 38 8.40 5.16 -9.69
C ARG A 38 9.35 6.20 -9.06
N GLY A 39 9.53 6.12 -7.73
CA GLY A 39 10.33 7.07 -6.95
C GLY A 39 9.62 8.39 -6.62
N GLU A 40 8.40 8.60 -7.11
CA GLU A 40 7.59 9.77 -6.80
C GLU A 40 6.81 9.60 -5.48
N VAL A 41 6.58 10.69 -4.77
CA VAL A 41 5.72 10.74 -3.58
C VAL A 41 4.56 11.68 -3.84
N VAL A 42 3.35 11.16 -3.76
CA VAL A 42 2.11 11.94 -3.92
C VAL A 42 1.30 11.92 -2.63
N ALA A 43 0.85 13.07 -2.18
CA ALA A 43 0.00 13.23 -1.01
C ALA A 43 -1.45 13.52 -1.42
N LEU A 44 -2.39 12.73 -0.88
CA LEU A 44 -3.82 12.99 -1.03
C LEU A 44 -4.33 13.80 0.17
N LEU A 45 -4.60 15.08 -0.04
CA LEU A 45 -5.03 16.02 0.99
C LEU A 45 -6.53 16.28 0.91
N GLY A 46 -7.12 16.61 2.05
CA GLY A 46 -8.54 16.98 2.15
C GLY A 46 -9.10 16.82 3.57
N PRO A 47 -10.27 17.36 3.87
CA PRO A 47 -10.91 17.29 5.18
C PRO A 47 -11.30 15.85 5.55
N ASN A 48 -11.65 15.65 6.83
CA ASN A 48 -12.20 14.36 7.26
C ASN A 48 -13.52 14.08 6.55
N GLY A 49 -13.71 12.83 6.11
CA GLY A 49 -14.90 12.42 5.36
C GLY A 49 -14.88 12.74 3.86
N SER A 50 -13.80 13.32 3.31
CA SER A 50 -13.69 13.62 1.87
C SER A 50 -13.45 12.40 0.97
N GLY A 51 -13.38 11.20 1.54
CA GLY A 51 -13.21 9.97 0.75
C GLY A 51 -11.76 9.48 0.58
N LYS A 52 -10.77 10.13 1.20
CA LYS A 52 -9.33 9.73 1.08
C LYS A 52 -9.10 8.26 1.36
N THR A 53 -9.56 7.78 2.51
CA THR A 53 -9.42 6.35 2.88
C THR A 53 -10.11 5.42 1.88
N THR A 54 -11.28 5.79 1.38
CA THR A 54 -11.99 5.02 0.36
C THR A 54 -11.22 4.99 -0.96
N CYS A 55 -10.57 6.10 -1.34
CA CYS A 55 -9.70 6.17 -2.50
C CYS A 55 -8.51 5.20 -2.36
N PHE A 56 -7.80 5.24 -1.22
CA PHE A 56 -6.71 4.31 -0.93
C PHE A 56 -7.19 2.85 -0.94
N TYR A 57 -8.34 2.56 -0.36
CA TYR A 57 -8.93 1.20 -0.35
C TYR A 57 -9.27 0.71 -1.76
N ALA A 58 -9.79 1.59 -2.61
CA ALA A 58 -10.08 1.24 -4.00
C ALA A 58 -8.78 0.99 -4.80
N ILE A 59 -7.75 1.81 -4.60
CA ILE A 59 -6.43 1.64 -5.22
C ILE A 59 -5.75 0.36 -4.72
N ALA A 60 -5.79 0.08 -3.42
CA ALA A 60 -5.21 -1.13 -2.85
C ALA A 60 -5.98 -2.43 -3.18
N GLY A 61 -7.23 -2.33 -3.65
CA GLY A 61 -8.08 -3.49 -3.95
C GLY A 61 -8.79 -4.08 -2.73
N LEU A 62 -8.93 -3.29 -1.66
CA LEU A 62 -9.74 -3.61 -0.48
C LEU A 62 -11.23 -3.31 -0.71
N VAL A 63 -11.53 -2.38 -1.60
CA VAL A 63 -12.88 -1.99 -2.01
C VAL A 63 -12.94 -1.96 -3.53
N THR A 64 -13.96 -2.56 -4.13
CA THR A 64 -14.19 -2.47 -5.56
C THR A 64 -14.82 -1.11 -5.89
N PRO A 65 -14.24 -0.30 -6.77
CA PRO A 65 -14.85 0.95 -7.22
C PRO A 65 -16.12 0.66 -8.02
N ASP A 66 -17.00 1.66 -8.12
CA ASP A 66 -18.23 1.58 -8.93
C ASP A 66 -17.98 2.09 -10.35
N GLY A 67 -16.89 2.80 -10.57
CA GLY A 67 -16.46 3.31 -11.88
C GLY A 67 -15.01 3.75 -11.85
N GLY A 68 -14.45 3.98 -13.03
CA GLY A 68 -13.06 4.33 -13.23
C GLY A 68 -12.13 3.11 -13.31
N GLU A 69 -10.86 3.38 -13.45
CA GLU A 69 -9.84 2.38 -13.71
C GLU A 69 -8.60 2.59 -12.83
N VAL A 70 -7.98 1.50 -12.40
CA VAL A 70 -6.69 1.46 -11.72
C VAL A 70 -5.74 0.59 -12.53
N ALA A 71 -4.60 1.13 -12.93
CA ALA A 71 -3.55 0.42 -13.65
C ALA A 71 -2.21 0.50 -12.91
N ILE A 72 -1.44 -0.58 -12.93
CA ILE A 72 -0.09 -0.70 -12.39
C ILE A 72 0.84 -1.11 -13.53
N ASP A 73 1.86 -0.33 -13.79
CA ASP A 73 2.83 -0.56 -14.88
C ASP A 73 2.09 -0.90 -16.20
N GLY A 74 1.07 -0.10 -16.54
CA GLY A 74 0.25 -0.26 -17.74
C GLY A 74 -0.74 -1.44 -17.73
N LYS A 75 -0.81 -2.21 -16.65
CA LYS A 75 -1.75 -3.33 -16.53
C LYS A 75 -2.96 -2.94 -15.69
N GLU A 76 -4.15 -3.09 -16.24
CA GLU A 76 -5.39 -2.86 -15.51
C GLU A 76 -5.54 -3.86 -14.35
N VAL A 77 -5.86 -3.34 -13.17
CA VAL A 77 -6.01 -4.11 -11.94
C VAL A 77 -7.31 -3.82 -11.19
N THR A 78 -8.21 -3.05 -11.77
CA THR A 78 -9.45 -2.55 -11.12
C THR A 78 -10.28 -3.66 -10.50
N SER A 79 -10.42 -4.78 -11.18
CA SER A 79 -11.18 -5.96 -10.71
C SER A 79 -10.36 -6.91 -9.82
N LEU A 80 -9.04 -6.71 -9.70
CA LEU A 80 -8.17 -7.60 -8.95
C LEU A 80 -8.25 -7.33 -7.44
N PRO A 81 -8.36 -8.36 -6.60
CA PRO A 81 -8.32 -8.22 -5.16
C PRO A 81 -6.90 -7.85 -4.67
N MET A 82 -6.82 -7.29 -3.46
CA MET A 82 -5.57 -6.79 -2.85
C MET A 82 -4.40 -7.77 -2.96
N TYR A 83 -4.58 -9.05 -2.68
CA TYR A 83 -3.47 -10.02 -2.71
C TYR A 83 -2.86 -10.21 -4.10
N ARG A 84 -3.62 -10.02 -5.18
CA ARG A 84 -3.10 -10.04 -6.56
C ARG A 84 -2.34 -8.77 -6.87
N ARG A 85 -2.87 -7.61 -6.45
CA ARG A 85 -2.17 -6.31 -6.62
C ARG A 85 -0.88 -6.27 -5.80
N ALA A 86 -0.84 -6.87 -4.61
CA ALA A 86 0.36 -7.00 -3.79
C ALA A 86 1.48 -7.76 -4.52
N ARG A 87 1.14 -8.83 -5.26
CA ARG A 87 2.12 -9.56 -6.10
C ARG A 87 2.62 -8.76 -7.30
N MET A 88 1.94 -7.68 -7.65
CA MET A 88 2.35 -6.73 -8.70
C MET A 88 3.11 -5.53 -8.13
N GLY A 89 3.37 -5.50 -6.81
CA GLY A 89 4.18 -4.49 -6.16
C GLY A 89 3.43 -3.42 -5.39
N ILE A 90 2.10 -3.50 -5.24
CA ILE A 90 1.38 -2.58 -4.34
C ILE A 90 1.54 -3.06 -2.89
N GLY A 91 2.19 -2.23 -2.06
CA GLY A 91 2.14 -2.34 -0.61
C GLY A 91 1.06 -1.42 -0.03
N TYR A 92 0.41 -1.87 1.03
CA TYR A 92 -0.53 -1.06 1.80
C TYR A 92 -0.16 -1.09 3.28
N LEU A 93 0.16 0.06 3.84
CA LEU A 93 0.42 0.22 5.26
C LEU A 93 -0.80 0.89 5.92
N PRO A 94 -1.62 0.14 6.69
CA PRO A 94 -2.84 0.68 7.29
C PRO A 94 -2.54 1.73 8.36
N GLN A 95 -3.55 2.54 8.68
CA GLN A 95 -3.49 3.49 9.79
C GLN A 95 -3.53 2.75 11.15
N GLU A 96 -4.28 1.66 11.21
CA GLU A 96 -4.34 0.77 12.37
C GLU A 96 -3.13 -0.17 12.38
N MET A 97 -2.83 -0.70 13.57
CA MET A 97 -1.70 -1.61 13.76
C MET A 97 -1.89 -2.91 12.99
N SER A 98 -0.94 -3.26 12.14
CA SER A 98 -0.92 -4.48 11.34
C SER A 98 0.08 -5.54 11.83
N ILE A 99 0.85 -5.25 12.87
CA ILE A 99 1.88 -6.13 13.41
C ILE A 99 1.29 -7.28 14.26
N PHE A 100 1.87 -8.46 14.20
CA PHE A 100 1.53 -9.60 15.05
C PHE A 100 2.06 -9.37 16.47
N ARG A 101 1.17 -8.99 17.38
CA ARG A 101 1.50 -8.50 18.72
C ARG A 101 2.27 -9.49 19.59
N GLY A 102 2.04 -10.80 19.40
CA GLY A 102 2.67 -11.88 20.15
C GLY A 102 4.04 -12.31 19.63
N LEU A 103 4.44 -11.80 18.46
CA LEU A 103 5.73 -12.10 17.85
C LEU A 103 6.76 -11.04 18.19
N SER A 104 8.05 -11.41 18.16
CA SER A 104 9.16 -10.44 18.20
C SER A 104 9.21 -9.58 16.94
N VAL A 105 10.01 -8.51 16.96
CA VAL A 105 10.25 -7.68 15.76
C VAL A 105 10.79 -8.53 14.61
N GLN A 106 11.82 -9.33 14.86
CA GLN A 106 12.41 -10.18 13.83
C GLN A 106 11.42 -11.21 13.28
N ASP A 107 10.57 -11.79 14.12
CA ASP A 107 9.61 -12.81 13.69
C ASP A 107 8.48 -12.18 12.84
N ASN A 108 8.08 -10.95 13.15
CA ASN A 108 7.15 -10.20 12.31
C ASN A 108 7.72 -9.95 10.91
N ILE A 109 8.95 -9.46 10.82
CA ILE A 109 9.63 -9.24 9.53
C ILE A 109 9.85 -10.56 8.81
N MET A 110 10.31 -11.59 9.52
CA MET A 110 10.58 -12.91 8.95
C MET A 110 9.30 -13.55 8.39
N ALA A 111 8.15 -13.41 9.04
CA ALA A 111 6.87 -13.94 8.55
C ALA A 111 6.52 -13.40 7.14
N ILE A 112 6.82 -12.14 6.87
CA ILE A 112 6.61 -11.54 5.55
C ILE A 112 7.69 -11.99 4.55
N LEU A 113 8.94 -12.05 4.99
CA LEU A 113 10.04 -12.51 4.14
C LEU A 113 9.86 -13.97 3.70
N GLU A 114 9.25 -14.82 4.52
CA GLU A 114 8.95 -16.23 4.17
C GLU A 114 7.96 -16.35 3.02
N LEU A 115 7.06 -15.40 2.87
CA LEU A 115 6.11 -15.36 1.75
C LEU A 115 6.75 -14.82 0.46
N ALA A 116 7.73 -13.93 0.58
CA ALA A 116 8.29 -13.19 -0.55
C ALA A 116 9.62 -13.77 -1.08
N VAL A 117 10.43 -14.39 -0.20
CA VAL A 117 11.79 -14.84 -0.51
C VAL A 117 11.93 -16.34 -0.21
N PRO A 118 12.00 -17.22 -1.24
CA PRO A 118 12.08 -18.67 -1.04
C PRO A 118 13.36 -19.14 -0.35
N ASP A 119 14.51 -18.50 -0.65
CA ASP A 119 15.81 -18.91 -0.13
C ASP A 119 16.03 -18.44 1.32
N ARG A 120 16.37 -19.40 2.19
CA ARG A 120 16.56 -19.18 3.64
C ARG A 120 17.73 -18.24 3.96
N ARG A 121 18.83 -18.33 3.19
CA ARG A 121 20.01 -17.49 3.41
C ARG A 121 19.70 -16.05 3.04
N THR A 122 19.12 -15.84 1.88
CA THR A 122 18.68 -14.51 1.39
C THR A 122 17.69 -13.87 2.35
N ARG A 123 16.76 -14.64 2.94
CA ARG A 123 15.83 -14.12 3.97
C ARG A 123 16.56 -13.57 5.19
N ARG A 124 17.57 -14.30 5.69
CA ARG A 124 18.36 -13.84 6.85
C ARG A 124 19.14 -12.58 6.53
N ASP A 125 19.82 -12.55 5.40
CA ASP A 125 20.58 -11.37 4.96
C ASP A 125 19.66 -10.16 4.79
N ARG A 126 18.46 -10.38 4.26
CA ARG A 126 17.45 -9.33 4.10
C ARG A 126 16.88 -8.84 5.44
N LEU A 127 16.66 -9.76 6.39
CA LEU A 127 16.25 -9.39 7.75
C LEU A 127 17.28 -8.46 8.41
N GLU A 128 18.59 -8.82 8.35
CA GLU A 128 19.65 -7.98 8.91
C GLU A 128 19.67 -6.58 8.27
N THR A 129 19.55 -6.54 6.94
CA THR A 129 19.49 -5.28 6.20
C THR A 129 18.32 -4.41 6.66
N LEU A 130 17.11 -4.98 6.77
CA LEU A 130 15.91 -4.24 7.20
C LEU A 130 16.03 -3.74 8.64
N LEU A 131 16.52 -4.57 9.56
CA LEU A 131 16.73 -4.15 10.95
C LEU A 131 17.69 -2.98 11.07
N GLN A 132 18.74 -2.93 10.25
CA GLN A 132 19.70 -1.82 10.20
C GLN A 132 19.10 -0.58 9.53
N GLU A 133 18.46 -0.74 8.38
CA GLU A 133 17.85 0.35 7.59
C GLU A 133 16.82 1.14 8.41
N PHE A 134 15.97 0.42 9.16
CA PHE A 134 14.96 1.04 10.02
C PHE A 134 15.47 1.37 11.44
N SER A 135 16.77 1.13 11.73
CA SER A 135 17.39 1.42 13.03
C SER A 135 16.66 0.74 14.20
N ILE A 136 16.25 -0.52 14.02
CA ILE A 136 15.52 -1.33 15.01
C ILE A 136 16.26 -2.62 15.41
N THR A 137 17.54 -2.74 15.10
CA THR A 137 18.35 -3.92 15.44
C THR A 137 18.37 -4.22 16.94
N HIS A 138 18.37 -3.19 17.78
CA HIS A 138 18.33 -3.30 19.25
C HIS A 138 16.99 -3.80 19.78
N LEU A 139 15.94 -3.80 18.96
CA LEU A 139 14.59 -4.27 19.30
C LEU A 139 14.29 -5.68 18.75
N ARG A 140 15.27 -6.32 18.11
CA ARG A 140 15.12 -7.59 17.40
C ARG A 140 14.25 -8.60 18.12
N ASP A 141 14.57 -8.88 19.37
CA ASP A 141 13.92 -9.92 20.18
C ASP A 141 12.76 -9.36 21.05
N THR A 142 12.49 -8.05 20.91
CA THR A 142 11.43 -7.41 21.68
C THR A 142 10.06 -7.80 21.14
N PRO A 143 9.12 -8.29 21.97
CA PRO A 143 7.77 -8.54 21.55
C PRO A 143 7.09 -7.26 21.04
N ALA A 144 6.35 -7.35 19.94
CA ALA A 144 5.72 -6.19 19.30
C ALA A 144 4.75 -5.44 20.23
N LEU A 145 4.19 -6.12 21.23
CA LEU A 145 3.32 -5.51 22.25
C LEU A 145 4.07 -4.49 23.13
N ALA A 146 5.37 -4.69 23.36
CA ALA A 146 6.19 -3.83 24.22
C ALA A 146 6.76 -2.60 23.51
N LEU A 147 6.59 -2.50 22.20
CA LEU A 147 7.10 -1.40 21.38
C LEU A 147 6.29 -0.10 21.60
N SER A 148 6.99 1.02 21.63
CA SER A 148 6.36 2.34 21.48
C SER A 148 5.69 2.47 20.11
N GLY A 149 4.81 3.46 19.94
CA GLY A 149 4.12 3.68 18.66
C GLY A 149 5.06 3.90 17.48
N GLY A 150 6.15 4.67 17.69
CA GLY A 150 7.13 4.95 16.65
C GLY A 150 8.01 3.73 16.30
N GLU A 151 8.43 2.94 17.30
CA GLU A 151 9.18 1.70 17.07
C GLU A 151 8.34 0.67 16.33
N ARG A 152 7.09 0.53 16.73
CA ARG A 152 6.13 -0.35 16.07
C ARG A 152 5.94 0.02 14.60
N ARG A 153 5.78 1.32 14.31
CA ARG A 153 5.62 1.80 12.93
C ARG A 153 6.83 1.51 12.05
N ARG A 154 8.03 1.46 12.64
CA ARG A 154 9.25 1.06 11.92
C ARG A 154 9.37 -0.45 11.71
N ALA A 155 8.70 -1.25 12.52
CA ALA A 155 8.70 -2.72 12.41
C ALA A 155 7.57 -3.26 11.51
N GLU A 156 6.53 -2.46 11.22
CA GLU A 156 5.46 -2.73 10.25
C GLU A 156 5.93 -2.53 8.81
#